data_4360fd1296166557a2fb25c55707b21b
#
_entry.id   4360fd1296166557a2fb25c55707b21b
#
_cell.length_a   1.000
_cell.length_b   1.000
_cell.length_c   1.000
_cell.angle_alpha   90.00
_cell.angle_beta   90.00
_cell.angle_gamma   90.00
#
_symmetry.space_group_name_H-M   'P 1'
#
loop_
_entity.id
_entity.type
_entity.pdbx_description
1 polymer ?
#
loop_
_entity_poly.entity_id
_entity_poly.type
_entity_poly.pdbx_seq_one_letter_code
_entity_poly.pdbx_strand_id
1 'polypeptide(L)'
;MAAGFQAPKGTRDFLPEDLAQRQWIEDRWRTVSTNHGFEEVDGPTFEHLSLYTTKSGDGIVSELFSFRRSGGDDDYALRPELTPTVARLAADAVRQRPLPLRWFGIGPFFRGERPQRGRLREFLQWNADVIGDPSMNAELDLLGLLAGTLERFGLRPGDVTIRLSHRDAAASVLQGLGVNEDQLHAAFTLLDRKEKMPAEVFADKAQPLGLGPDEIEKLNAVLSSSGTTDALAQTMNGLGPVSYTHLTLPTTRL
;
A
#
# COMPACT_ATOMS: atom_id res chain seq x y z
N MET A 1 -45.92 8.90 5.03
CA MET A 1 -45.04 7.88 4.40
C MET A 1 -44.02 7.50 5.46
N ALA A 2 -43.96 6.22 5.87
CA ALA A 2 -42.94 5.76 6.79
C ALA A 2 -41.57 6.01 6.14
N ALA A 3 -40.65 6.65 6.87
CA ALA A 3 -39.29 6.81 6.42
C ALA A 3 -38.72 5.40 6.23
N GLY A 4 -38.50 4.98 4.98
CA GLY A 4 -37.90 3.67 4.70
C GLY A 4 -36.52 3.60 5.32
N PHE A 5 -36.18 2.44 5.87
CA PHE A 5 -34.82 2.17 6.33
C PHE A 5 -33.85 2.26 5.15
N GLN A 6 -32.71 2.92 5.36
CA GLN A 6 -31.66 3.07 4.37
C GLN A 6 -30.35 2.47 4.93
N ALA A 7 -29.47 2.04 4.04
CA ALA A 7 -28.14 1.62 4.44
C ALA A 7 -27.41 2.74 5.20
N PRO A 8 -26.57 2.43 6.20
CA PRO A 8 -25.78 3.41 6.93
C PRO A 8 -24.92 4.25 5.99
N LYS A 9 -24.70 5.52 6.32
CA LYS A 9 -23.90 6.41 5.50
C LYS A 9 -22.47 5.89 5.32
N GLY A 10 -22.06 5.72 4.07
CA GLY A 10 -20.74 5.18 3.72
C GLY A 10 -20.71 3.65 3.56
N THR A 11 -21.87 3.01 3.59
CA THR A 11 -22.06 1.61 3.19
C THR A 11 -23.01 1.56 1.98
N ARG A 12 -23.19 0.40 1.40
CA ARG A 12 -24.12 0.17 0.30
C ARG A 12 -24.69 -1.23 0.32
N ASP A 13 -25.91 -1.36 -0.16
CA ASP A 13 -26.51 -2.64 -0.47
C ASP A 13 -26.04 -3.13 -1.84
N PHE A 14 -26.01 -4.44 -2.02
CA PHE A 14 -25.71 -5.10 -3.30
C PHE A 14 -26.93 -5.89 -3.74
N LEU A 15 -27.57 -5.45 -4.81
CA LEU A 15 -28.59 -6.24 -5.48
C LEU A 15 -27.93 -7.38 -6.27
N PRO A 16 -28.69 -8.37 -6.76
CA PRO A 16 -28.12 -9.56 -7.39
C PRO A 16 -27.11 -9.26 -8.50
N GLU A 17 -27.36 -8.26 -9.34
CA GLU A 17 -26.50 -7.88 -10.44
C GLU A 17 -25.19 -7.24 -9.95
N ASP A 18 -25.28 -6.35 -8.97
CA ASP A 18 -24.11 -5.72 -8.35
C ASP A 18 -23.27 -6.72 -7.58
N LEU A 19 -23.95 -7.64 -6.86
CA LEU A 19 -23.28 -8.71 -6.14
C LEU A 19 -22.56 -9.68 -7.10
N ALA A 20 -23.17 -10.01 -8.24
CA ALA A 20 -22.54 -10.84 -9.25
C ALA A 20 -21.26 -10.19 -9.82
N GLN A 21 -21.26 -8.86 -10.06
CA GLN A 21 -20.07 -8.13 -10.48
C GLN A 21 -18.96 -8.17 -9.42
N ARG A 22 -19.33 -7.96 -8.15
CA ARG A 22 -18.39 -8.04 -7.02
C ARG A 22 -17.77 -9.45 -6.93
N GLN A 23 -18.59 -10.50 -6.96
CA GLN A 23 -18.12 -11.88 -6.93
C GLN A 23 -17.22 -12.21 -8.10
N TRP A 24 -17.54 -11.70 -9.30
CA TRP A 24 -16.69 -11.84 -10.48
C TRP A 24 -15.27 -11.24 -10.27
N ILE A 25 -15.16 -10.10 -9.57
CA ILE A 25 -13.86 -9.49 -9.22
C ILE A 25 -13.14 -10.37 -8.19
N GLU A 26 -13.83 -10.79 -7.14
CA GLU A 26 -13.26 -11.62 -6.07
C GLU A 26 -12.73 -12.96 -6.63
N ASP A 27 -13.46 -13.60 -7.54
CA ASP A 27 -13.04 -14.86 -8.18
C ASP A 27 -11.76 -14.68 -9.01
N ARG A 28 -11.58 -13.54 -9.66
CA ARG A 28 -10.36 -13.26 -10.42
C ARG A 28 -9.17 -13.04 -9.50
N TRP A 29 -9.33 -12.27 -8.43
CA TRP A 29 -8.31 -12.11 -7.41
C TRP A 29 -7.89 -13.46 -6.83
N ARG A 30 -8.87 -14.31 -6.46
CA ARG A 30 -8.63 -15.64 -5.92
C ARG A 30 -7.89 -16.54 -6.91
N THR A 31 -8.35 -16.55 -8.15
CA THR A 31 -7.73 -17.38 -9.21
C THR A 31 -6.28 -16.97 -9.45
N VAL A 32 -6.01 -15.66 -9.61
CA VAL A 32 -4.65 -15.18 -9.87
C VAL A 32 -3.75 -15.44 -8.67
N SER A 33 -4.20 -15.15 -7.45
CA SER A 33 -3.44 -15.40 -6.23
C SER A 33 -3.03 -16.87 -6.12
N THR A 34 -3.98 -17.78 -6.32
CA THR A 34 -3.70 -19.23 -6.25
C THR A 34 -2.73 -19.68 -7.35
N ASN A 35 -2.87 -19.16 -8.58
CA ASN A 35 -1.96 -19.47 -9.69
C ASN A 35 -0.53 -18.96 -9.45
N HIS A 36 -0.36 -17.91 -8.65
CA HIS A 36 0.95 -17.40 -8.22
C HIS A 36 1.47 -18.07 -6.94
N GLY A 37 0.81 -19.14 -6.47
CA GLY A 37 1.25 -19.90 -5.30
C GLY A 37 0.93 -19.26 -3.96
N PHE A 38 -0.05 -18.34 -3.91
CA PHE A 38 -0.54 -17.79 -2.66
C PHE A 38 -1.69 -18.63 -2.11
N GLU A 39 -1.73 -18.79 -0.81
CA GLU A 39 -2.80 -19.46 -0.05
C GLU A 39 -3.77 -18.44 0.53
N GLU A 40 -5.07 -18.70 0.42
CA GLU A 40 -6.09 -17.82 0.99
C GLU A 40 -6.15 -17.95 2.52
N VAL A 41 -6.12 -16.80 3.19
CA VAL A 41 -6.31 -16.71 4.64
C VAL A 41 -7.37 -15.67 4.97
N ASP A 42 -8.07 -15.85 6.07
CA ASP A 42 -8.97 -14.85 6.62
C ASP A 42 -8.88 -14.87 8.15
N GLY A 43 -9.38 -13.84 8.77
CA GLY A 43 -9.52 -13.69 10.19
C GLY A 43 -10.86 -13.08 10.57
N PRO A 44 -11.14 -12.91 11.85
CA PRO A 44 -12.38 -12.28 12.32
C PRO A 44 -12.59 -10.90 11.71
N THR A 45 -13.85 -10.56 11.41
CA THR A 45 -14.22 -9.21 10.96
C THR A 45 -13.96 -8.14 12.04
N PHE A 46 -13.92 -8.53 13.30
CA PHE A 46 -13.53 -7.68 14.43
C PHE A 46 -12.46 -8.36 15.27
N GLU A 47 -11.59 -7.55 15.83
CA GLU A 47 -10.46 -7.98 16.67
C GLU A 47 -10.44 -7.16 17.96
N HIS A 48 -9.61 -7.55 18.93
CA HIS A 48 -9.32 -6.69 20.08
C HIS A 48 -8.74 -5.35 19.61
N LEU A 49 -9.24 -4.25 20.15
CA LEU A 49 -8.77 -2.90 19.81
C LEU A 49 -7.25 -2.76 19.96
N SER A 50 -6.68 -3.43 20.96
CA SER A 50 -5.24 -3.43 21.24
C SER A 50 -4.39 -3.93 20.05
N LEU A 51 -4.90 -4.81 19.19
CA LEU A 51 -4.18 -5.27 17.99
C LEU A 51 -3.84 -4.11 17.06
N TYR A 52 -4.74 -3.13 16.93
CA TYR A 52 -4.57 -1.98 16.05
C TYR A 52 -3.77 -0.86 16.71
N THR A 53 -3.98 -0.60 18.02
CA THR A 53 -3.29 0.48 18.72
C THR A 53 -1.82 0.19 18.97
N THR A 54 -1.44 -1.09 19.10
CA THR A 54 -0.03 -1.50 19.30
C THR A 54 0.90 -0.98 18.20
N LYS A 55 0.45 -0.95 16.93
CA LYS A 55 1.25 -0.48 15.80
C LYS A 55 1.12 1.03 15.56
N SER A 56 -0.10 1.55 15.64
CA SER A 56 -0.46 2.87 15.13
C SER A 56 -0.66 3.91 16.24
N GLY A 57 -0.55 3.49 17.50
CA GLY A 57 -0.85 4.34 18.66
C GLY A 57 -2.33 4.71 18.76
N ASP A 58 -2.68 5.52 19.76
CA ASP A 58 -4.08 5.89 20.04
C ASP A 58 -4.71 6.78 18.97
N GLY A 59 -3.91 7.40 18.09
CA GLY A 59 -4.41 8.26 17.03
C GLY A 59 -5.33 7.56 16.03
N ILE A 60 -5.12 6.25 15.81
CA ILE A 60 -5.95 5.45 14.88
C ILE A 60 -7.37 5.23 15.40
N VAL A 61 -7.59 5.32 16.72
CA VAL A 61 -8.90 5.03 17.35
C VAL A 61 -10.02 5.90 16.76
N SER A 62 -9.71 7.15 16.40
CA SER A 62 -10.67 8.06 15.78
C SER A 62 -11.12 7.62 14.38
N GLU A 63 -10.37 6.74 13.74
CA GLU A 63 -10.64 6.19 12.40
C GLU A 63 -11.26 4.79 12.45
N LEU A 64 -11.42 4.20 13.64
CA LEU A 64 -11.97 2.87 13.82
C LEU A 64 -13.46 2.90 14.20
N PHE A 65 -14.17 1.84 13.79
CA PHE A 65 -15.44 1.48 14.40
C PHE A 65 -15.17 0.59 15.61
N SER A 66 -15.04 1.20 16.77
CA SER A 66 -14.81 0.48 18.04
C SER A 66 -16.09 0.31 18.81
N PHE A 67 -16.18 -0.78 19.57
CA PHE A 67 -17.33 -1.11 20.39
C PHE A 67 -16.93 -1.98 21.56
N ARG A 68 -17.76 -1.95 22.62
CA ARG A 68 -17.66 -2.85 23.76
C ARG A 68 -18.95 -3.64 23.87
N ARG A 69 -18.85 -4.94 24.12
CA ARG A 69 -20.02 -5.76 24.39
C ARG A 69 -20.62 -5.38 25.73
N SER A 70 -21.94 -5.31 25.81
CA SER A 70 -22.64 -5.07 27.08
C SER A 70 -22.31 -6.17 28.10
N GLY A 71 -21.80 -5.79 29.27
CA GLY A 71 -21.36 -6.71 30.33
C GLY A 71 -20.01 -7.38 30.09
N GLY A 72 -19.23 -6.91 29.11
CA GLY A 72 -17.84 -7.33 28.88
C GLY A 72 -16.86 -6.21 29.13
N ASP A 73 -15.60 -6.55 29.42
CA ASP A 73 -14.53 -5.60 29.70
C ASP A 73 -13.62 -5.33 28.49
N ASP A 74 -13.73 -6.16 27.44
CA ASP A 74 -12.90 -6.04 26.25
C ASP A 74 -13.43 -4.99 25.26
N ASP A 75 -12.52 -4.20 24.72
CA ASP A 75 -12.76 -3.30 23.60
C ASP A 75 -12.39 -3.98 22.28
N TYR A 76 -13.30 -3.89 21.34
CA TYR A 76 -13.16 -4.45 19.98
C TYR A 76 -13.21 -3.35 18.93
N ALA A 77 -12.69 -3.66 17.75
CA ALA A 77 -12.87 -2.79 16.58
C ALA A 77 -13.11 -3.65 15.32
N LEU A 78 -13.95 -3.13 14.43
CA LEU A 78 -14.05 -3.68 13.08
C LEU A 78 -12.72 -3.46 12.35
N ARG A 79 -12.25 -4.47 11.62
CA ARG A 79 -10.95 -4.45 10.95
C ARG A 79 -10.86 -3.32 9.90
N PRO A 80 -9.90 -2.38 10.02
CA PRO A 80 -9.68 -1.33 9.02
C PRO A 80 -8.77 -1.79 7.88
N GLU A 81 -8.00 -2.85 8.10
CA GLU A 81 -7.04 -3.50 7.20
C GLU A 81 -6.79 -4.94 7.65
N LEU A 82 -6.20 -5.77 6.78
CA LEU A 82 -5.92 -7.18 7.10
C LEU A 82 -4.56 -7.39 7.75
N THR A 83 -3.58 -6.53 7.50
CA THR A 83 -2.17 -6.72 7.89
C THR A 83 -1.96 -7.06 9.37
N PRO A 84 -2.60 -6.40 10.37
CA PRO A 84 -2.44 -6.78 11.77
C PRO A 84 -2.95 -8.20 12.08
N THR A 85 -4.06 -8.60 11.47
CA THR A 85 -4.60 -9.97 11.58
C THR A 85 -3.65 -10.99 10.94
N VAL A 86 -3.11 -10.70 9.76
CA VAL A 86 -2.10 -11.55 9.09
C VAL A 86 -0.87 -11.68 9.97
N ALA A 87 -0.37 -10.60 10.55
CA ALA A 87 0.78 -10.63 11.45
C ALA A 87 0.54 -11.52 12.67
N ARG A 88 -0.66 -11.44 13.28
CA ARG A 88 -1.06 -12.31 14.39
C ARG A 88 -1.10 -13.78 13.99
N LEU A 89 -1.68 -14.10 12.84
CA LEU A 89 -1.73 -15.47 12.31
C LEU A 89 -0.33 -15.99 11.98
N ALA A 90 0.51 -15.15 11.38
CA ALA A 90 1.88 -15.49 10.99
C ALA A 90 2.78 -15.77 12.19
N ALA A 91 2.58 -15.10 13.33
CA ALA A 91 3.37 -15.30 14.54
C ALA A 91 3.41 -16.75 15.02
N ASP A 92 2.33 -17.49 14.82
CA ASP A 92 2.25 -18.91 15.13
C ASP A 92 2.63 -19.78 13.92
N ALA A 93 2.21 -19.39 12.71
CA ALA A 93 2.40 -20.18 11.50
C ALA A 93 3.86 -20.31 11.08
N VAL A 94 4.71 -19.29 11.29
CA VAL A 94 6.15 -19.32 10.93
C VAL A 94 6.94 -20.41 11.66
N ARG A 95 6.41 -20.92 12.77
CA ARG A 95 7.03 -22.03 13.53
C ARG A 95 6.63 -23.41 13.01
N GLN A 96 5.57 -23.49 12.22
CA GLN A 96 4.92 -24.74 11.86
C GLN A 96 4.86 -24.98 10.35
N ARG A 97 5.13 -23.96 9.56
CA ARG A 97 5.03 -23.99 8.09
C ARG A 97 6.36 -23.64 7.44
N PRO A 98 6.66 -24.17 6.26
CA PRO A 98 7.81 -23.75 5.49
C PRO A 98 7.70 -22.28 5.08
N LEU A 99 8.82 -21.56 5.09
CA LEU A 99 8.93 -20.18 4.63
C LEU A 99 9.40 -20.14 3.16
N PRO A 100 9.03 -19.10 2.41
CA PRO A 100 8.18 -17.98 2.80
C PRO A 100 6.70 -18.34 2.81
N LEU A 101 5.93 -17.72 3.71
CA LEU A 101 4.48 -17.77 3.63
C LEU A 101 4.03 -16.77 2.56
N ARG A 102 3.27 -17.25 1.58
CA ARG A 102 2.62 -16.44 0.55
C ARG A 102 1.13 -16.48 0.81
N TRP A 103 0.59 -15.45 1.42
CA TRP A 103 -0.80 -15.41 1.80
C TRP A 103 -1.55 -14.28 1.11
N PHE A 104 -2.82 -14.51 0.83
CA PHE A 104 -3.74 -13.46 0.40
C PHE A 104 -5.05 -13.55 1.17
N GLY A 105 -5.75 -12.42 1.25
CA GLY A 105 -7.08 -12.38 1.85
C GLY A 105 -8.00 -11.43 1.10
N ILE A 106 -9.27 -11.79 1.02
CA ILE A 106 -10.32 -10.99 0.37
C ILE A 106 -11.46 -10.83 1.37
N GLY A 107 -11.89 -9.58 1.60
CA GLY A 107 -13.00 -9.38 2.52
C GLY A 107 -13.37 -7.92 2.72
N PRO A 108 -14.42 -7.66 3.51
CA PRO A 108 -14.83 -6.32 3.87
C PRO A 108 -13.93 -5.74 4.95
N PHE A 109 -13.68 -4.42 4.83
CA PHE A 109 -12.94 -3.61 5.79
C PHE A 109 -13.72 -2.34 6.12
N PHE A 110 -13.40 -1.72 7.28
CA PHE A 110 -14.22 -0.68 7.85
C PHE A 110 -13.36 0.48 8.35
N ARG A 111 -13.66 1.71 7.89
CA ARG A 111 -13.01 2.93 8.37
C ARG A 111 -14.03 3.98 8.75
N GLY A 112 -13.90 4.56 9.93
CA GLY A 112 -14.78 5.59 10.47
C GLY A 112 -14.64 6.96 9.81
N GLU A 113 -13.77 7.10 8.81
CA GLU A 113 -13.48 8.34 8.09
C GLU A 113 -14.75 8.97 7.45
N ARG A 114 -14.65 10.28 7.15
CA ARG A 114 -15.72 10.96 6.42
C ARG A 114 -15.84 10.40 5.00
N PRO A 115 -17.01 9.84 4.61
CA PRO A 115 -17.20 9.29 3.29
C PRO A 115 -17.01 10.34 2.19
N GLN A 116 -16.37 9.95 1.11
CA GLN A 116 -16.14 10.75 -0.09
C GLN A 116 -16.47 9.92 -1.34
N ARG A 117 -16.51 10.56 -2.51
CA ARG A 117 -16.66 9.81 -3.77
C ARG A 117 -15.51 8.81 -3.94
N GLY A 118 -15.85 7.53 -4.07
CA GLY A 118 -14.87 6.43 -4.17
C GLY A 118 -14.24 6.00 -2.85
N ARG A 119 -14.59 6.62 -1.70
CA ARG A 119 -14.11 6.23 -0.38
C ARG A 119 -15.30 6.00 0.55
N LEU A 120 -15.61 4.74 0.77
CA LEU A 120 -16.69 4.28 1.63
C LEU A 120 -16.15 3.96 3.03
N ARG A 121 -17.09 3.82 3.99
CA ARG A 121 -16.78 3.32 5.34
C ARG A 121 -16.69 1.80 5.43
N GLU A 122 -17.44 1.12 4.56
CA GLU A 122 -17.29 -0.31 4.31
C GLU A 122 -16.84 -0.51 2.87
N PHE A 123 -15.74 -1.20 2.66
CA PHE A 123 -15.14 -1.42 1.36
C PHE A 123 -14.48 -2.80 1.28
N LEU A 124 -14.41 -3.34 0.07
CA LEU A 124 -13.74 -4.60 -0.20
C LEU A 124 -12.25 -4.34 -0.43
N GLN A 125 -11.40 -5.19 0.14
CA GLN A 125 -9.98 -5.26 -0.18
C GLN A 125 -9.57 -6.67 -0.58
N TRP A 126 -8.57 -6.72 -1.43
CA TRP A 126 -7.71 -7.85 -1.66
C TRP A 126 -6.31 -7.48 -1.19
N ASN A 127 -5.76 -8.29 -0.29
CA ASN A 127 -4.43 -8.13 0.29
C ASN A 127 -3.58 -9.33 -0.11
N ALA A 128 -2.30 -9.12 -0.34
CA ALA A 128 -1.33 -10.20 -0.53
C ALA A 128 -0.05 -9.86 0.24
N ASP A 129 0.47 -10.86 0.94
CA ASP A 129 1.61 -10.74 1.84
C ASP A 129 2.60 -11.87 1.57
N VAL A 130 3.90 -11.55 1.53
CA VAL A 130 5.01 -12.51 1.53
C VAL A 130 5.76 -12.33 2.84
N ILE A 131 5.85 -13.40 3.63
CA ILE A 131 6.42 -13.36 4.98
C ILE A 131 7.56 -14.35 5.09
N GLY A 132 8.72 -13.87 5.57
CA GLY A 132 9.91 -14.70 5.79
C GLY A 132 10.83 -14.84 4.58
N ASP A 133 10.69 -13.98 3.58
CA ASP A 133 11.67 -13.80 2.49
C ASP A 133 12.24 -12.37 2.56
N PRO A 134 13.51 -12.19 2.95
CA PRO A 134 14.16 -10.88 3.00
C PRO A 134 14.72 -10.44 1.64
N SER A 135 14.57 -11.23 0.60
CA SER A 135 15.12 -10.95 -0.72
C SER A 135 14.13 -10.16 -1.58
N MET A 136 14.63 -9.54 -2.65
CA MET A 136 13.81 -8.86 -3.68
C MET A 136 12.81 -9.79 -4.39
N ASN A 137 12.90 -11.11 -4.19
CA ASN A 137 11.94 -12.05 -4.77
C ASN A 137 10.54 -11.84 -4.20
N ALA A 138 10.43 -11.42 -2.93
CA ALA A 138 9.14 -11.11 -2.31
C ALA A 138 8.42 -9.97 -3.05
N GLU A 139 9.13 -8.89 -3.36
CA GLU A 139 8.59 -7.76 -4.13
C GLU A 139 8.26 -8.16 -5.57
N LEU A 140 9.12 -8.98 -6.20
CA LEU A 140 8.88 -9.47 -7.55
C LEU A 140 7.65 -10.40 -7.62
N ASP A 141 7.44 -11.26 -6.64
CA ASP A 141 6.26 -12.10 -6.53
C ASP A 141 4.97 -11.24 -6.45
N LEU A 142 4.98 -10.19 -5.61
CA LEU A 142 3.85 -9.27 -5.48
C LEU A 142 3.61 -8.43 -6.74
N LEU A 143 4.66 -7.98 -7.41
CA LEU A 143 4.56 -7.27 -8.68
C LEU A 143 4.01 -8.17 -9.79
N GLY A 144 4.49 -9.41 -9.86
CA GLY A 144 3.98 -10.42 -10.79
C GLY A 144 2.50 -10.71 -10.54
N LEU A 145 2.11 -10.85 -9.28
CA LEU A 145 0.73 -11.03 -8.87
C LEU A 145 -0.17 -9.84 -9.30
N LEU A 146 0.31 -8.61 -9.08
CA LEU A 146 -0.41 -7.40 -9.51
C LEU A 146 -0.56 -7.35 -11.04
N ALA A 147 0.53 -7.56 -11.78
CA ALA A 147 0.50 -7.55 -13.25
C ALA A 147 -0.44 -8.63 -13.80
N GLY A 148 -0.33 -9.87 -13.32
CA GLY A 148 -1.22 -10.96 -13.70
C GLY A 148 -2.70 -10.69 -13.38
N THR A 149 -2.97 -9.95 -12.31
CA THR A 149 -4.33 -9.51 -11.97
C THR A 149 -4.87 -8.50 -12.98
N LEU A 150 -4.06 -7.50 -13.36
CA LEU A 150 -4.45 -6.51 -14.36
C LEU A 150 -4.71 -7.15 -15.72
N GLU A 151 -3.86 -8.08 -16.15
CA GLU A 151 -4.06 -8.88 -17.38
C GLU A 151 -5.34 -9.73 -17.31
N ARG A 152 -5.63 -10.34 -16.15
CA ARG A 152 -6.83 -11.15 -15.95
C ARG A 152 -8.12 -10.33 -16.02
N PHE A 153 -8.06 -9.04 -15.72
CA PHE A 153 -9.14 -8.08 -15.96
C PHE A 153 -9.22 -7.59 -17.41
N GLY A 154 -8.32 -8.02 -18.30
CA GLY A 154 -8.29 -7.66 -19.72
C GLY A 154 -7.56 -6.35 -20.00
N LEU A 155 -6.87 -5.79 -19.00
CA LEU A 155 -6.04 -4.59 -19.18
C LEU A 155 -4.73 -4.95 -19.90
N ARG A 156 -4.27 -4.06 -20.77
CA ARG A 156 -3.08 -4.27 -21.60
C ARG A 156 -1.99 -3.27 -21.24
N PRO A 157 -0.72 -3.52 -21.60
CA PRO A 157 0.31 -2.51 -21.58
C PRO A 157 -0.15 -1.24 -22.31
N GLY A 158 -0.12 -0.09 -21.64
CA GLY A 158 -0.65 1.18 -22.12
C GLY A 158 -1.99 1.61 -21.50
N ASP A 159 -2.82 0.67 -21.04
CA ASP A 159 -4.05 0.99 -20.30
C ASP A 159 -3.75 1.39 -18.85
N VAL A 160 -2.68 0.82 -18.27
CA VAL A 160 -2.25 1.04 -16.89
C VAL A 160 -0.75 1.19 -16.79
N THR A 161 -0.31 1.95 -15.79
CA THR A 161 1.10 2.11 -15.44
C THR A 161 1.30 1.74 -13.97
N ILE A 162 2.20 0.81 -13.70
CA ILE A 162 2.63 0.47 -12.34
C ILE A 162 3.77 1.43 -11.99
N ARG A 163 3.56 2.30 -11.00
CA ARG A 163 4.59 3.18 -10.46
C ARG A 163 5.22 2.51 -9.24
N LEU A 164 6.53 2.32 -9.29
CA LEU A 164 7.30 1.75 -8.20
C LEU A 164 8.10 2.84 -7.51
N SER A 165 8.21 2.74 -6.18
CA SER A 165 9.07 3.58 -5.36
C SER A 165 9.91 2.68 -4.46
N HIS A 166 11.20 2.96 -4.39
CA HIS A 166 12.13 2.30 -3.48
C HIS A 166 12.64 3.32 -2.47
N ARG A 167 12.36 3.09 -1.20
CA ARG A 167 12.63 4.09 -0.15
C ARG A 167 14.12 4.41 0.00
N ASP A 168 14.99 3.38 -0.05
CA ASP A 168 16.43 3.58 0.10
C ASP A 168 17.03 4.29 -1.12
N ALA A 169 16.54 3.97 -2.33
CA ALA A 169 16.95 4.69 -3.53
C ALA A 169 16.55 6.18 -3.46
N ALA A 170 15.32 6.46 -3.03
CA ALA A 170 14.85 7.82 -2.84
C ALA A 170 15.62 8.55 -1.72
N ALA A 171 15.94 7.86 -0.60
CA ALA A 171 16.79 8.39 0.45
C ALA A 171 18.18 8.75 -0.07
N SER A 172 18.81 7.85 -0.84
CA SER A 172 20.13 8.08 -1.44
C SER A 172 20.13 9.29 -2.39
N VAL A 173 19.08 9.46 -3.20
CA VAL A 173 18.93 10.65 -4.05
C VAL A 173 18.80 11.91 -3.21
N LEU A 174 17.96 11.92 -2.19
CA LEU A 174 17.78 13.09 -1.31
C LEU A 174 19.08 13.46 -0.57
N GLN A 175 19.79 12.46 -0.04
CA GLN A 175 21.10 12.67 0.60
C GLN A 175 22.15 13.18 -0.38
N GLY A 176 22.18 12.65 -1.62
CA GLY A 176 23.03 13.15 -2.70
C GLY A 176 22.73 14.60 -3.10
N LEU A 177 21.50 15.07 -2.84
CA LEU A 177 21.08 16.47 -3.01
C LEU A 177 21.29 17.35 -1.77
N GLY A 178 21.85 16.79 -0.68
CA GLY A 178 22.21 17.55 0.53
C GLY A 178 21.20 17.46 1.68
N VAL A 179 20.17 16.62 1.58
CA VAL A 179 19.23 16.37 2.69
C VAL A 179 19.92 15.52 3.77
N ASN A 180 19.94 15.99 5.01
CA ASN A 180 20.50 15.24 6.12
C ASN A 180 19.61 14.07 6.54
N GLU A 181 20.20 13.05 7.19
CA GLU A 181 19.51 11.82 7.59
C GLU A 181 18.30 12.09 8.53
N ASP A 182 18.45 13.00 9.47
CA ASP A 182 17.39 13.43 10.39
C ASP A 182 16.23 14.16 9.70
N GLN A 183 16.45 14.71 8.51
CA GLN A 183 15.47 15.43 7.69
C GLN A 183 14.75 14.52 6.66
N LEU A 184 15.22 13.29 6.44
CA LEU A 184 14.65 12.38 5.42
C LEU A 184 13.16 12.15 5.61
N HIS A 185 12.69 11.99 6.84
CA HIS A 185 11.26 11.79 7.10
C HIS A 185 10.41 12.99 6.64
N ALA A 186 10.88 14.22 6.91
CA ALA A 186 10.22 15.43 6.48
C ALA A 186 10.26 15.58 4.95
N ALA A 187 11.39 15.23 4.33
CA ALA A 187 11.56 15.26 2.88
C ALA A 187 10.62 14.25 2.18
N PHE A 188 10.49 13.02 2.68
CA PHE A 188 9.52 12.05 2.15
C PHE A 188 8.08 12.56 2.29
N THR A 189 7.71 13.10 3.45
CA THR A 189 6.37 13.67 3.65
C THR A 189 6.07 14.82 2.69
N LEU A 190 7.09 15.62 2.35
CA LEU A 190 6.96 16.69 1.38
C LEU A 190 6.82 16.15 -0.05
N LEU A 191 7.60 15.12 -0.42
CA LEU A 191 7.52 14.46 -1.73
C LEU A 191 6.15 13.83 -1.98
N ASP A 192 5.58 13.15 -1.02
CA ASP A 192 4.25 12.52 -1.11
C ASP A 192 3.13 13.54 -1.40
N ARG A 193 3.37 14.78 -1.06
CA ARG A 193 2.42 15.88 -1.29
C ARG A 193 2.75 16.75 -2.49
N LYS A 194 3.87 16.51 -3.16
CA LYS A 194 4.37 17.35 -4.25
C LYS A 194 3.34 17.58 -5.36
N GLU A 195 2.70 16.50 -5.84
CA GLU A 195 1.68 16.59 -6.89
C GLU A 195 0.38 17.30 -6.44
N LYS A 196 0.19 17.51 -5.14
CA LYS A 196 -1.02 18.08 -4.55
C LYS A 196 -0.84 19.53 -4.12
N MET A 197 0.33 20.15 -4.37
CA MET A 197 0.62 21.51 -3.99
C MET A 197 1.23 22.31 -5.14
N PRO A 198 1.08 23.66 -5.17
CA PRO A 198 1.76 24.53 -6.14
C PRO A 198 3.28 24.41 -6.01
N ALA A 199 4.00 24.56 -7.14
CA ALA A 199 5.46 24.44 -7.20
C ALA A 199 6.18 25.44 -6.26
N GLU A 200 5.67 26.67 -6.14
CA GLU A 200 6.20 27.68 -5.23
C GLU A 200 6.12 27.25 -3.76
N VAL A 201 4.97 26.68 -3.35
CA VAL A 201 4.76 26.18 -1.98
C VAL A 201 5.65 24.97 -1.71
N PHE A 202 5.91 24.13 -2.72
CA PHE A 202 6.86 23.03 -2.61
C PHE A 202 8.28 23.56 -2.39
N ALA A 203 8.72 24.54 -3.19
CA ALA A 203 10.06 25.15 -3.08
C ALA A 203 10.29 25.79 -1.70
N ASP A 204 9.34 26.57 -1.20
CA ASP A 204 9.42 27.19 0.13
C ASP A 204 9.60 26.16 1.25
N LYS A 205 8.89 25.01 1.15
CA LYS A 205 8.99 23.93 2.14
C LYS A 205 10.23 23.05 1.97
N ALA A 206 10.80 22.99 0.78
CA ALA A 206 11.99 22.21 0.45
C ALA A 206 13.28 22.92 0.90
N GLN A 207 13.28 24.25 0.86
CA GLN A 207 14.45 25.06 1.22
C GLN A 207 15.00 24.77 2.64
N PRO A 208 14.20 24.69 3.70
CA PRO A 208 14.69 24.33 5.04
C PRO A 208 15.29 22.92 5.13
N LEU A 209 15.00 22.05 4.16
CA LEU A 209 15.53 20.68 4.05
C LEU A 209 16.83 20.62 3.23
N GLY A 210 17.40 21.75 2.85
CA GLY A 210 18.63 21.83 2.04
C GLY A 210 18.39 21.71 0.53
N LEU A 211 17.13 21.68 0.07
CA LEU A 211 16.79 21.60 -1.35
C LEU A 211 16.53 22.99 -1.91
N GLY A 212 17.57 23.62 -2.46
CA GLY A 212 17.46 24.87 -3.20
C GLY A 212 16.90 24.68 -4.62
N PRO A 213 16.82 25.76 -5.41
CA PRO A 213 16.28 25.68 -6.78
C PRO A 213 16.98 24.65 -7.68
N ASP A 214 18.31 24.58 -7.61
CA ASP A 214 19.12 23.66 -8.41
C ASP A 214 18.91 22.19 -7.98
N GLU A 215 18.78 21.94 -6.68
CA GLU A 215 18.50 20.62 -6.14
C GLU A 215 17.08 20.16 -6.50
N ILE A 216 16.12 21.08 -6.49
CA ILE A 216 14.73 20.80 -6.91
C ILE A 216 14.68 20.49 -8.41
N GLU A 217 15.46 21.19 -9.25
CA GLU A 217 15.54 20.88 -10.68
C GLU A 217 16.12 19.49 -10.92
N LYS A 218 17.22 19.13 -10.26
CA LYS A 218 17.82 17.78 -10.32
C LYS A 218 16.86 16.71 -9.81
N LEU A 219 16.16 16.95 -8.70
CA LEU A 219 15.15 16.07 -8.16
C LEU A 219 14.01 15.83 -9.16
N ASN A 220 13.54 16.90 -9.80
CA ASN A 220 12.50 16.81 -10.83
C ASN A 220 12.97 16.01 -12.05
N ALA A 221 14.23 16.20 -12.47
CA ALA A 221 14.82 15.43 -13.56
C ALA A 221 14.84 13.93 -13.25
N VAL A 222 15.21 13.54 -12.02
CA VAL A 222 15.18 12.14 -11.57
C VAL A 222 13.76 11.60 -11.52
N LEU A 223 12.83 12.32 -10.91
CA LEU A 223 11.42 11.88 -10.77
C LEU A 223 10.69 11.78 -12.10
N SER A 224 11.10 12.53 -13.13
CA SER A 224 10.55 12.49 -14.48
C SER A 224 11.37 11.61 -15.42
N SER A 225 12.50 11.05 -14.98
CA SER A 225 13.30 10.18 -15.82
C SER A 225 12.53 8.89 -16.17
N SER A 226 12.61 8.48 -17.41
CA SER A 226 12.02 7.24 -17.91
C SER A 226 13.00 6.57 -18.87
N GLY A 227 13.00 5.25 -18.90
CA GLY A 227 13.90 4.51 -19.77
C GLY A 227 14.23 3.12 -19.26
N THR A 228 15.29 2.54 -19.78
CA THR A 228 15.83 1.28 -19.29
C THR A 228 16.47 1.46 -17.91
N THR A 229 16.63 0.37 -17.16
CA THR A 229 17.34 0.36 -15.86
C THR A 229 18.73 0.98 -15.95
N ASP A 230 19.45 0.74 -17.06
CA ASP A 230 20.80 1.30 -17.26
C ASP A 230 20.75 2.83 -17.46
N ALA A 231 19.78 3.34 -18.21
CA ALA A 231 19.59 4.77 -18.40
C ALA A 231 19.20 5.48 -17.09
N LEU A 232 18.33 4.86 -16.29
CA LEU A 232 17.96 5.36 -14.96
C LEU A 232 19.15 5.34 -14.00
N ALA A 233 19.95 4.28 -14.01
CA ALA A 233 21.17 4.16 -13.22
C ALA A 233 22.19 5.27 -13.59
N GLN A 234 22.37 5.56 -14.88
CA GLN A 234 23.24 6.66 -15.35
C GLN A 234 22.75 8.03 -14.88
N THR A 235 21.43 8.27 -14.91
CA THR A 235 20.84 9.54 -14.43
C THR A 235 21.10 9.71 -12.93
N MET A 236 20.96 8.63 -12.15
CA MET A 236 21.21 8.65 -10.71
C MET A 236 22.71 8.80 -10.38
N ASN A 237 23.62 8.23 -11.19
CA ASN A 237 25.07 8.38 -11.03
C ASN A 237 25.54 9.83 -11.12
N GLY A 238 24.88 10.64 -11.93
CA GLY A 238 25.18 12.07 -12.06
C GLY A 238 24.89 12.90 -10.81
N LEU A 239 24.21 12.34 -9.81
CA LEU A 239 23.83 13.02 -8.56
C LEU A 239 24.81 12.79 -7.39
N GLY A 240 25.86 11.98 -7.58
CA GLY A 240 26.84 11.63 -6.55
C GLY A 240 26.89 10.13 -6.27
N PRO A 241 27.74 9.66 -5.35
CA PRO A 241 27.89 8.24 -5.07
C PRO A 241 26.63 7.67 -4.41
N VAL A 242 25.77 7.04 -5.22
CA VAL A 242 24.60 6.30 -4.77
C VAL A 242 25.00 4.83 -4.64
N SER A 243 24.76 4.23 -3.49
CA SER A 243 25.02 2.81 -3.28
C SER A 243 24.07 1.96 -4.12
N TYR A 244 24.58 1.33 -5.20
CA TYR A 244 23.81 0.58 -6.20
C TYR A 244 23.50 -0.86 -5.84
N THR A 245 23.82 -1.33 -4.67
CA THR A 245 23.72 -2.76 -4.33
C THR A 245 22.31 -3.35 -4.42
N HIS A 246 21.27 -2.53 -4.68
CA HIS A 246 19.86 -2.98 -4.69
C HIS A 246 19.06 -2.62 -5.95
N LEU A 247 19.65 -2.07 -7.01
CA LEU A 247 18.94 -1.65 -8.23
C LEU A 247 19.08 -2.59 -9.44
N THR A 248 19.53 -3.81 -9.26
CA THR A 248 19.48 -4.84 -10.31
C THR A 248 18.09 -5.48 -10.34
N LEU A 249 17.11 -4.79 -10.92
CA LEU A 249 15.87 -5.43 -11.33
C LEU A 249 16.18 -6.30 -12.56
N PRO A 250 15.88 -7.60 -12.53
CA PRO A 250 15.96 -8.41 -13.74
C PRO A 250 14.96 -7.86 -14.76
N THR A 251 15.46 -7.45 -15.92
CA THR A 251 14.64 -7.06 -17.08
C THR A 251 13.93 -8.29 -17.60
N THR A 252 12.79 -8.62 -17.03
CA THR A 252 11.87 -9.57 -17.65
C THR A 252 10.93 -8.78 -18.54
N ARG A 253 11.13 -8.90 -19.86
CA ARG A 253 10.09 -8.53 -20.84
C ARG A 253 8.91 -9.46 -20.59
N LEU A 254 7.80 -8.91 -20.14
CA LEU A 254 6.49 -9.52 -20.27
C LEU A 254 6.01 -9.39 -21.72
#